data_773251879b0dac7381be293e4e272392
#
_entry.id   773251879b0dac7381be293e4e272392
#
_cell.length_a   1.000
_cell.length_b   1.000
_cell.length_c   1.000
_cell.angle_alpha   90.00
_cell.angle_beta   90.00
_cell.angle_gamma   90.00
#
_symmetry.space_group_name_H-M   'P 1'
#
loop_
_entity.id
_entity.type
_entity.pdbx_description
1 polymer ?
#
loop_
_entity_poly.entity_id
_entity_poly.type
_entity_poly.pdbx_seq_one_letter_code
_entity_poly.pdbx_strand_id
1 'polypeptide(L)'
;MLSPHRKSSRRTAGDLVALLAALFVHGALSATVPPAAPLSDAEKIEALIVVVEARKDLQFIRLDIVHTAGEAARMLRVKLAFAGDQVKTVDDFIDHVATATQSGKPYFVRYPDGREVTSAEFLRQELKRIERPPAAGRAPKR
;
A
#
# COMPACT_ATOMS: atom_id res chain seq x y z
N MET A 1 23.98 76.24 30.28
CA MET A 1 23.89 76.25 31.77
C MET A 1 23.83 74.77 32.18
N LEU A 2 24.90 74.35 32.77
CA LEU A 2 25.08 73.47 33.94
C LEU A 2 24.71 72.06 33.82
N SER A 3 25.73 71.21 33.52
CA SER A 3 25.96 69.94 34.20
C SER A 3 26.00 70.12 35.71
N PRO A 4 26.07 69.09 36.56
CA PRO A 4 26.83 67.84 36.44
C PRO A 4 26.33 66.68 37.32
N HIS A 5 27.20 65.65 37.28
CA HIS A 5 27.56 64.65 38.30
C HIS A 5 26.82 63.26 38.22
N ARG A 6 27.49 62.25 37.75
CA ARG A 6 28.57 61.40 38.29
C ARG A 6 28.24 60.68 39.60
N LYS A 7 28.16 59.35 39.54
CA LYS A 7 28.87 58.40 40.42
C LYS A 7 28.40 57.02 40.07
N SER A 8 29.14 56.19 39.42
CA SER A 8 30.16 55.25 39.86
C SER A 8 29.89 54.57 41.20
N SER A 9 29.54 53.36 41.22
CA SER A 9 29.98 52.42 42.23
C SER A 9 29.94 50.98 41.74
N ARG A 10 31.06 50.45 41.75
CA ARG A 10 31.57 49.11 41.54
C ARG A 10 31.12 48.17 42.64
N ARG A 11 31.32 46.87 42.30
CA ARG A 11 31.56 45.70 43.16
C ARG A 11 30.27 44.97 43.54
N THR A 12 30.20 43.63 43.49
CA THR A 12 31.23 42.62 43.68
C THR A 12 30.65 41.26 43.22
N ALA A 13 31.51 40.46 42.72
CA ALA A 13 31.50 39.03 42.61
C ALA A 13 30.59 38.28 43.61
N GLY A 14 29.98 37.25 43.11
CA GLY A 14 29.29 36.22 43.89
C GLY A 14 28.96 35.05 42.99
N ASP A 15 29.89 34.15 42.90
CA ASP A 15 29.69 32.80 42.34
C ASP A 15 28.44 32.17 42.90
N LEU A 16 27.62 31.67 42.06
CA LEU A 16 26.80 30.46 42.33
C LEU A 16 26.54 29.73 41.01
N VAL A 17 27.47 28.83 40.74
CA VAL A 17 27.30 27.76 39.78
C VAL A 17 26.16 26.90 40.29
N ALA A 18 24.98 27.10 39.78
CA ALA A 18 23.88 26.14 39.94
C ALA A 18 23.85 25.24 38.72
N LEU A 19 24.51 24.10 38.89
CA LEU A 19 24.52 22.97 37.96
C LEU A 19 23.12 22.34 37.96
N LEU A 20 22.22 22.80 37.11
CA LEU A 20 20.96 22.09 36.82
C LEU A 20 21.22 21.09 35.73
N ALA A 21 21.60 19.88 36.17
CA ALA A 21 21.55 18.70 35.33
C ALA A 21 20.09 18.38 35.01
N ALA A 22 19.62 18.88 33.85
CA ALA A 22 18.35 18.47 33.30
C ALA A 22 18.54 17.02 32.77
N LEU A 23 18.07 16.06 33.55
CA LEU A 23 17.86 14.68 33.09
C LEU A 23 16.78 14.70 32.00
N PHE A 24 17.22 14.74 30.74
CA PHE A 24 16.37 14.40 29.62
C PHE A 24 16.11 12.89 29.67
N VAL A 25 15.06 12.50 30.39
CA VAL A 25 14.46 11.19 30.21
C VAL A 25 13.84 11.17 28.82
N HIS A 26 14.59 10.67 27.83
CA HIS A 26 14.06 10.33 26.53
C HIS A 26 13.19 9.09 26.70
N GLY A 27 11.93 9.30 27.10
CA GLY A 27 10.91 8.30 26.96
C GLY A 27 10.75 7.97 25.47
N ALA A 28 11.34 6.87 25.01
CA ALA A 28 11.04 6.31 23.73
C ALA A 28 9.55 5.92 23.76
N LEU A 29 8.70 6.81 23.24
CA LEU A 29 7.34 6.42 22.85
C LEU A 29 7.48 5.40 21.71
N SER A 30 7.52 4.15 22.08
CA SER A 30 7.28 3.06 21.12
C SER A 30 5.85 3.23 20.64
N ALA A 31 5.67 3.93 19.54
CA ALA A 31 4.40 3.97 18.83
C ALA A 31 4.10 2.54 18.38
N THR A 32 3.29 1.84 19.14
CA THR A 32 2.72 0.55 18.74
C THR A 32 1.80 0.87 17.56
N VAL A 33 2.29 0.64 16.33
CA VAL A 33 1.45 0.71 15.13
C VAL A 33 0.39 -0.36 15.30
N PRO A 34 -0.90 -0.01 15.38
CA PRO A 34 -1.95 -1.01 15.45
C PRO A 34 -1.86 -1.90 14.21
N PRO A 35 -2.15 -3.22 14.34
CA PRO A 35 -2.20 -4.10 13.18
C PRO A 35 -3.17 -3.51 12.17
N ALA A 36 -2.73 -3.40 10.90
CA ALA A 36 -3.57 -2.89 9.83
C ALA A 36 -4.85 -3.72 9.76
N ALA A 37 -5.99 -3.06 9.72
CA ALA A 37 -7.27 -3.73 9.54
C ALA A 37 -7.26 -4.53 8.22
N PRO A 38 -7.93 -5.69 8.16
CA PRO A 38 -8.04 -6.44 6.91
C PRO A 38 -8.70 -5.58 5.83
N LEU A 39 -8.22 -5.71 4.59
CA LEU A 39 -8.77 -4.98 3.45
C LEU A 39 -10.24 -5.32 3.23
N SER A 40 -11.04 -4.32 2.92
CA SER A 40 -12.42 -4.50 2.44
C SER A 40 -12.42 -5.15 1.05
N ASP A 41 -13.55 -5.72 0.64
CA ASP A 41 -13.69 -6.32 -0.70
C ASP A 41 -13.40 -5.32 -1.82
N ALA A 42 -13.84 -4.08 -1.70
CA ALA A 42 -13.55 -3.02 -2.67
C ALA A 42 -12.03 -2.75 -2.79
N GLU A 43 -11.33 -2.70 -1.66
CA GLU A 43 -9.87 -2.52 -1.64
C GLU A 43 -9.14 -3.72 -2.24
N LYS A 44 -9.62 -4.95 -1.97
CA LYS A 44 -9.07 -6.16 -2.57
C LYS A 44 -9.27 -6.19 -4.09
N ILE A 45 -10.44 -5.80 -4.58
CA ILE A 45 -10.74 -5.70 -6.01
C ILE A 45 -9.79 -4.70 -6.69
N GLU A 46 -9.65 -3.50 -6.14
CA GLU A 46 -8.74 -2.50 -6.72
C GLU A 46 -7.29 -2.98 -6.65
N ALA A 47 -6.87 -3.61 -5.56
CA ALA A 47 -5.53 -4.18 -5.44
C ALA A 47 -5.28 -5.25 -6.51
N LEU A 48 -6.25 -6.12 -6.81
CA LEU A 48 -6.13 -7.10 -7.90
C LEU A 48 -5.98 -6.43 -9.27
N ILE A 49 -6.76 -5.39 -9.55
CA ILE A 49 -6.66 -4.64 -10.82
C ILE A 49 -5.28 -3.96 -10.94
N VAL A 50 -4.78 -3.38 -9.85
CA VAL A 50 -3.42 -2.80 -9.80
C VAL A 50 -2.35 -3.87 -10.03
N VAL A 51 -2.50 -5.06 -9.45
CA VAL A 51 -1.59 -6.19 -9.72
C VAL A 51 -1.60 -6.56 -11.20
N VAL A 52 -2.76 -6.68 -11.84
CA VAL A 52 -2.87 -6.93 -13.29
C VAL A 52 -2.12 -5.86 -14.08
N GLU A 53 -2.34 -4.58 -13.77
CA GLU A 53 -1.72 -3.44 -14.45
C GLU A 53 -0.19 -3.42 -14.31
N ALA A 54 0.32 -3.85 -13.16
CA ALA A 54 1.76 -3.90 -12.87
C ALA A 54 2.49 -5.06 -13.58
N ARG A 55 1.78 -6.13 -13.94
CA ARG A 55 2.36 -7.35 -14.53
C ARG A 55 2.61 -7.20 -16.04
N LYS A 56 3.48 -6.28 -16.40
CA LYS A 56 3.89 -6.00 -17.80
C LYS A 56 4.64 -7.15 -18.46
N ASP A 57 5.11 -8.10 -17.68
CA ASP A 57 5.75 -9.33 -18.08
C ASP A 57 4.75 -10.39 -18.58
N LEU A 58 3.45 -10.22 -18.29
CA LEU A 58 2.40 -11.17 -18.64
C LEU A 58 1.62 -10.72 -19.89
N GLN A 59 1.07 -11.70 -20.58
CA GLN A 59 0.11 -11.51 -21.66
C GLN A 59 -1.28 -11.92 -21.19
N PHE A 60 -2.26 -11.06 -21.42
CA PHE A 60 -3.65 -11.33 -21.07
C PHE A 60 -4.43 -11.68 -22.34
N ILE A 61 -5.04 -12.88 -22.38
CA ILE A 61 -5.64 -13.43 -23.58
C ILE A 61 -7.15 -13.44 -23.42
N ARG A 62 -7.84 -12.80 -24.36
CA ARG A 62 -9.29 -12.79 -24.48
C ARG A 62 -9.69 -13.07 -25.91
N LEU A 63 -10.47 -14.14 -26.16
CA LEU A 63 -10.91 -14.52 -27.50
C LEU A 63 -9.72 -14.65 -28.49
N ASP A 64 -8.66 -15.30 -28.06
CA ASP A 64 -7.41 -15.50 -28.81
C ASP A 64 -6.64 -14.20 -29.14
N ILE A 65 -7.11 -13.05 -28.61
CA ILE A 65 -6.43 -11.77 -28.76
C ILE A 65 -5.58 -11.51 -27.52
N VAL A 66 -4.31 -11.18 -27.74
CA VAL A 66 -3.37 -10.81 -26.68
C VAL A 66 -3.52 -9.34 -26.36
N HIS A 67 -3.66 -9.05 -25.07
CA HIS A 67 -3.75 -7.71 -24.50
C HIS A 67 -2.57 -7.46 -23.57
N THR A 68 -2.14 -6.21 -23.51
CA THR A 68 -1.18 -5.74 -22.51
C THR A 68 -1.80 -5.67 -21.12
N ALA A 69 -0.97 -5.61 -20.08
CA ALA A 69 -1.39 -5.44 -18.70
C ALA A 69 -2.29 -4.20 -18.49
N GLY A 70 -1.93 -3.08 -19.12
CA GLY A 70 -2.72 -1.85 -19.03
C GLY A 70 -4.08 -1.94 -19.73
N GLU A 71 -4.17 -2.64 -20.86
CA GLU A 71 -5.45 -2.88 -21.56
C GLU A 71 -6.34 -3.82 -20.74
N ALA A 72 -5.77 -4.89 -20.19
CA ALA A 72 -6.49 -5.82 -19.34
C ALA A 72 -7.05 -5.13 -18.09
N ALA A 73 -6.24 -4.35 -17.38
CA ALA A 73 -6.69 -3.59 -16.21
C ALA A 73 -7.80 -2.60 -16.55
N ARG A 74 -7.69 -1.89 -17.68
CA ARG A 74 -8.74 -0.98 -18.14
C ARG A 74 -10.04 -1.71 -18.44
N MET A 75 -9.97 -2.86 -19.12
CA MET A 75 -11.15 -3.69 -19.39
C MET A 75 -11.83 -4.17 -18.11
N LEU A 76 -11.05 -4.57 -17.10
CA LEU A 76 -11.58 -4.99 -15.80
C LEU A 76 -12.32 -3.83 -15.10
N ARG A 77 -11.76 -2.62 -15.10
CA ARG A 77 -12.43 -1.43 -14.53
C ARG A 77 -13.74 -1.10 -15.24
N VAL A 78 -13.74 -1.18 -16.58
CA VAL A 78 -14.97 -0.94 -17.36
C VAL A 78 -16.02 -2.00 -17.06
N LYS A 79 -15.67 -3.28 -17.02
CA LYS A 79 -16.60 -4.36 -16.70
C LYS A 79 -17.14 -4.25 -15.27
N LEU A 80 -16.27 -3.90 -14.30
CA LEU A 80 -16.68 -3.67 -12.92
C LEU A 80 -17.71 -2.53 -12.83
N ALA A 81 -17.47 -1.42 -13.53
CA ALA A 81 -18.40 -0.31 -13.57
C ALA A 81 -19.77 -0.71 -14.17
N PHE A 82 -19.80 -1.57 -15.19
CA PHE A 82 -21.04 -2.10 -15.75
C PHE A 82 -21.75 -3.10 -14.83
N ALA A 83 -20.99 -3.90 -14.07
CA ALA A 83 -21.56 -4.85 -13.13
C ALA A 83 -22.22 -4.17 -11.92
N GLY A 84 -21.70 -3.01 -11.53
CA GLY A 84 -22.29 -2.18 -10.45
C GLY A 84 -22.55 -2.99 -9.18
N ASP A 85 -23.79 -2.88 -8.67
CA ASP A 85 -24.24 -3.52 -7.43
C ASP A 85 -24.30 -5.06 -7.47
N GLN A 86 -24.05 -5.68 -8.62
CA GLN A 86 -23.96 -7.14 -8.73
C GLN A 86 -22.64 -7.70 -8.17
N VAL A 87 -21.64 -6.84 -8.00
CA VAL A 87 -20.34 -7.20 -7.43
C VAL A 87 -20.23 -6.62 -6.02
N LYS A 88 -20.40 -7.46 -5.01
CA LYS A 88 -20.33 -7.08 -3.59
C LYS A 88 -19.07 -7.60 -2.92
N THR A 89 -18.53 -8.68 -3.41
CA THR A 89 -17.34 -9.35 -2.87
C THR A 89 -16.24 -9.46 -3.91
N VAL A 90 -15.03 -9.71 -3.45
CA VAL A 90 -13.90 -9.98 -4.34
C VAL A 90 -14.11 -11.28 -5.13
N ASP A 91 -14.81 -12.25 -4.56
CA ASP A 91 -15.15 -13.48 -5.27
C ASP A 91 -16.16 -13.22 -6.40
N ASP A 92 -17.19 -12.39 -6.17
CA ASP A 92 -18.10 -11.95 -7.25
C ASP A 92 -17.32 -11.29 -8.39
N PHE A 93 -16.35 -10.44 -8.07
CA PHE A 93 -15.50 -9.81 -9.08
C PHE A 93 -14.72 -10.86 -9.90
N ILE A 94 -14.07 -11.81 -9.23
CA ILE A 94 -13.29 -12.84 -9.90
C ILE A 94 -14.21 -13.69 -10.77
N ASP A 95 -15.33 -14.16 -10.25
CA ASP A 95 -16.18 -15.14 -10.92
C ASP A 95 -17.06 -14.55 -12.03
N HIS A 96 -17.52 -13.30 -11.88
CA HIS A 96 -18.48 -12.71 -12.82
C HIS A 96 -17.89 -11.61 -13.71
N VAL A 97 -16.78 -10.96 -13.30
CA VAL A 97 -16.19 -9.85 -14.06
C VAL A 97 -14.89 -10.25 -14.74
N ALA A 98 -14.00 -10.92 -14.01
CA ALA A 98 -12.61 -11.08 -14.43
C ALA A 98 -12.28 -12.43 -15.07
N THR A 99 -13.22 -13.37 -15.13
CA THR A 99 -12.95 -14.75 -15.51
C THR A 99 -13.25 -15.05 -16.97
N ALA A 100 -14.34 -14.48 -17.51
CA ALA A 100 -14.84 -14.89 -18.82
C ALA A 100 -15.58 -13.75 -19.55
N THR A 101 -15.85 -14.02 -20.85
CA THR A 101 -16.78 -13.20 -21.64
C THR A 101 -18.21 -13.45 -21.20
N GLN A 102 -19.15 -12.61 -21.66
CA GLN A 102 -20.59 -12.86 -21.46
C GLN A 102 -21.06 -14.21 -22.02
N SER A 103 -20.38 -14.72 -23.08
CA SER A 103 -20.67 -16.03 -23.66
C SER A 103 -19.98 -17.20 -22.94
N GLY A 104 -19.36 -16.96 -21.81
CA GLY A 104 -18.71 -17.98 -20.98
C GLY A 104 -17.31 -18.42 -21.45
N LYS A 105 -16.72 -17.77 -22.46
CA LYS A 105 -15.34 -18.09 -22.89
C LYS A 105 -14.35 -17.57 -21.87
N PRO A 106 -13.47 -18.42 -21.32
CA PRO A 106 -12.53 -18.04 -20.28
C PRO A 106 -11.46 -17.08 -20.80
N TYR A 107 -10.93 -16.26 -19.89
CA TYR A 107 -9.72 -15.47 -20.11
C TYR A 107 -8.52 -16.28 -19.61
N PHE A 108 -7.37 -16.06 -20.27
CA PHE A 108 -6.13 -16.71 -19.90
C PHE A 108 -5.03 -15.66 -19.63
N VAL A 109 -4.06 -16.07 -18.83
CA VAL A 109 -2.84 -15.33 -18.55
C VAL A 109 -1.67 -16.20 -18.97
N ARG A 110 -0.84 -15.69 -19.88
CA ARG A 110 0.37 -16.36 -20.35
C ARG A 110 1.60 -15.74 -19.71
N TYR A 111 2.42 -16.59 -19.13
CA TYR A 111 3.70 -16.24 -18.54
C TYR A 111 4.82 -16.19 -19.59
N PRO A 112 5.98 -15.54 -19.27
CA PRO A 112 7.12 -15.49 -20.21
C PRO A 112 7.69 -16.85 -20.60
N ASP A 113 7.52 -17.87 -19.75
CA ASP A 113 7.91 -19.26 -20.01
C ASP A 113 6.94 -20.02 -20.94
N GLY A 114 5.88 -19.35 -21.41
CA GLY A 114 4.83 -19.92 -22.26
C GLY A 114 3.71 -20.64 -21.52
N ARG A 115 3.81 -20.79 -20.20
CA ARG A 115 2.74 -21.42 -19.39
C ARG A 115 1.51 -20.53 -19.36
N GLU A 116 0.35 -21.13 -19.56
CA GLU A 116 -0.95 -20.46 -19.46
C GLU A 116 -1.74 -20.95 -18.23
N VAL A 117 -2.43 -20.03 -17.60
CA VAL A 117 -3.41 -20.32 -16.54
C VAL A 117 -4.68 -19.53 -16.82
N THR A 118 -5.80 -19.92 -16.22
CA THR A 118 -7.01 -19.13 -16.33
C THR A 118 -6.86 -17.82 -15.54
N SER A 119 -7.56 -16.77 -15.97
CA SER A 119 -7.59 -15.50 -15.24
C SER A 119 -8.08 -15.69 -13.80
N ALA A 120 -9.04 -16.59 -13.58
CA ALA A 120 -9.53 -16.93 -12.25
C ALA A 120 -8.42 -17.50 -11.34
N GLU A 121 -7.64 -18.46 -11.85
CA GLU A 121 -6.53 -19.04 -11.09
C GLU A 121 -5.47 -17.98 -10.74
N PHE A 122 -5.10 -17.17 -11.72
CA PHE A 122 -4.14 -16.08 -11.52
C PHE A 122 -4.63 -15.13 -10.43
N LEU A 123 -5.86 -14.62 -10.54
CA LEU A 123 -6.40 -13.65 -9.59
C LEU A 123 -6.57 -14.24 -8.18
N ARG A 124 -7.02 -15.51 -8.06
CA ARG A 124 -7.09 -16.18 -6.75
C ARG A 124 -5.72 -16.39 -6.11
N GLN A 125 -4.68 -16.63 -6.89
CA GLN A 125 -3.31 -16.70 -6.39
C GLN A 125 -2.82 -15.33 -5.89
N GLU A 126 -3.11 -14.27 -6.64
CA GLU A 126 -2.74 -12.91 -6.24
C GLU A 126 -3.55 -12.44 -5.01
N LEU A 127 -4.84 -12.78 -4.92
CA LEU A 127 -5.66 -12.50 -3.74
C LEU A 127 -5.06 -13.11 -2.47
N LYS A 128 -4.63 -14.37 -2.52
CA LYS A 128 -3.94 -15.01 -1.40
C LYS A 128 -2.64 -14.30 -1.00
N ARG A 129 -1.96 -13.64 -1.94
CA ARG A 129 -0.76 -12.83 -1.65
C ARG A 129 -1.13 -11.52 -0.96
N ILE A 130 -2.20 -10.88 -1.44
CA ILE A 130 -2.73 -9.62 -0.87
C ILE A 130 -3.22 -9.84 0.57
N GLU A 131 -3.91 -10.95 0.81
CA GLU A 131 -4.47 -11.29 2.12
C GLU A 131 -3.44 -11.82 3.12
N ARG A 132 -2.25 -12.19 2.64
CA ARG A 132 -1.19 -12.66 3.55
C ARG A 132 -0.68 -11.50 4.39
N PRO A 133 -0.71 -11.62 5.73
CA PRO A 133 -0.13 -10.61 6.60
C PRO A 133 1.33 -10.34 6.17
N PRO A 134 1.79 -9.08 6.21
CA PRO A 134 3.20 -8.80 6.01
C PRO A 134 3.99 -9.70 6.96
N ALA A 135 4.95 -10.44 6.44
CA ALA A 135 5.80 -11.30 7.25
C ALA A 135 6.38 -10.45 8.38
N ALA A 136 5.96 -10.73 9.60
CA ALA A 136 6.44 -10.05 10.79
C ALA A 136 7.97 -9.96 10.68
N GLY A 137 8.48 -8.74 10.68
CA GLY A 137 9.81 -8.34 10.29
C GLY A 137 10.87 -9.40 10.56
N ARG A 138 11.46 -9.88 9.48
CA ARG A 138 12.71 -10.60 9.58
C ARG A 138 13.74 -9.55 9.99
N ALA A 139 14.01 -9.47 11.31
CA ALA A 139 15.07 -8.65 11.84
C ALA A 139 16.38 -8.97 11.05
N PRO A 140 17.14 -7.97 10.60
CA PRO A 140 18.40 -8.22 9.93
C PRO A 140 19.29 -9.01 10.91
N LYS A 141 19.71 -10.19 10.51
CA LYS A 141 20.76 -10.92 11.21
C LYS A 141 22.01 -10.06 11.19
N ARG A 142 22.45 -9.60 12.36
CA ARG A 142 23.76 -9.02 12.58
C ARG A 142 24.84 -10.09 12.40
#